data_5704df30d8b29789d8347fd4e8defad9
#
_entry.id   5704df30d8b29789d8347fd4e8defad9
#
_cell.length_a   1.000
_cell.length_b   1.000
_cell.length_c   1.000
_cell.angle_alpha   90.00
_cell.angle_beta   90.00
_cell.angle_gamma   90.00
#
_symmetry.space_group_name_H-M   'P 1'
#
loop_
_entity.id
_entity.type
_entity.pdbx_description
1 polymer ?
#
loop_
_entity_poly.entity_id
_entity_poly.type
_entity_poly.pdbx_seq_one_letter_code
_entity_poly.pdbx_strand_id
1 'polypeptide(L)'
;REVRIEPTTVTTPLTATEGVALTRPKPLVVPILRAGLGMLEGMMRLIPSAEVGFVGMARDEETLQPMTYAERLPKDLSGRQCYVLDPMLATGGSLGGTVEFLVRRGADHITCLCILAAPEGIENFRKLVRDLDVPCHLIVAGLDDHLDEHGYIVPGLGDAGDRLYGLAE
;
A
#
# COMPACT_ATOMS: atom_id res chain seq x y z
N ARG A 1 -7.99 7.49 11.20
CA ARG A 1 -8.60 6.55 12.17
C ARG A 1 -7.83 5.23 12.26
N GLU A 2 -7.08 4.88 11.22
CA GLU A 2 -6.37 3.59 11.11
C GLU A 2 -5.02 3.56 11.84
N VAL A 3 -4.53 4.70 12.30
CA VAL A 3 -3.23 4.78 12.99
C VAL A 3 -3.38 4.37 14.44
N ARG A 4 -2.55 3.45 14.89
CA ARG A 4 -2.52 2.99 16.29
C ARG A 4 -1.76 3.97 17.17
N ILE A 5 -2.36 4.36 18.29
CA ILE A 5 -1.79 5.29 19.26
C ILE A 5 -1.80 4.68 20.66
N GLU A 6 -0.91 5.15 21.53
CA GLU A 6 -0.83 4.79 22.93
C GLU A 6 -0.68 6.03 23.82
N PRO A 7 -1.18 6.00 25.06
CA PRO A 7 -0.95 7.07 26.03
C PRO A 7 0.55 7.26 26.30
N THR A 8 0.96 8.50 26.47
CA THR A 8 2.33 8.84 26.84
C THR A 8 2.37 10.09 27.70
N THR A 9 3.40 10.21 28.55
CA THR A 9 3.61 11.43 29.31
C THR A 9 4.47 12.39 28.50
N VAL A 10 3.96 13.61 28.30
CA VAL A 10 4.68 14.71 27.66
C VAL A 10 5.10 15.72 28.71
N THR A 11 6.40 16.00 28.80
CA THR A 11 6.92 17.04 29.71
C THR A 11 7.06 18.35 28.94
N THR A 12 6.23 19.33 29.31
CA THR A 12 6.32 20.69 28.80
C THR A 12 7.32 21.50 29.65
N PRO A 13 7.70 22.72 29.26
CA PRO A 13 8.54 23.58 30.12
C PRO A 13 7.91 23.91 31.48
N LEU A 14 6.60 23.72 31.65
CA LEU A 14 5.88 24.09 32.88
C LEU A 14 5.50 22.87 33.74
N THR A 15 5.05 21.78 33.11
CA THR A 15 4.57 20.60 33.84
C THR A 15 4.50 19.36 32.97
N ALA A 16 4.44 18.19 33.58
CA ALA A 16 4.11 16.96 32.87
C ALA A 16 2.60 16.88 32.64
N THR A 17 2.22 16.36 31.49
CA THR A 17 0.81 16.14 31.10
C THR A 17 0.68 14.85 30.30
N GLU A 18 -0.54 14.33 30.24
CA GLU A 18 -0.85 13.18 29.39
C GLU A 18 -1.01 13.61 27.94
N GLY A 19 -0.45 12.81 27.04
CA GLY A 19 -0.55 12.96 25.59
C GLY A 19 -0.70 11.60 24.93
N VAL A 20 -0.55 11.57 23.62
CA VAL A 20 -0.58 10.33 22.82
C VAL A 20 0.64 10.26 21.89
N ALA A 21 1.14 9.05 21.68
CA ALA A 21 2.20 8.76 20.72
C ALA A 21 1.76 7.64 19.76
N LEU A 22 2.43 7.53 18.65
CA LEU A 22 2.28 6.35 17.77
C LEU A 22 2.82 5.12 18.51
N THR A 23 2.07 4.01 18.43
CA THR A 23 2.55 2.72 18.95
C THR A 23 3.85 2.26 18.26
N ARG A 24 4.60 1.42 18.94
CA ARG A 24 5.77 0.74 18.38
C ARG A 24 5.43 -0.71 18.01
N PRO A 25 6.03 -1.25 16.95
CA PRO A 25 6.95 -0.61 16.00
C PRO A 25 6.25 0.45 15.15
N LYS A 26 7.02 1.43 14.63
CA LYS A 26 6.48 2.51 13.79
C LYS A 26 5.76 1.95 12.56
N PRO A 27 4.70 2.61 12.06
CA PRO A 27 4.06 2.24 10.80
C PRO A 27 5.06 2.20 9.64
N LEU A 28 4.84 1.29 8.70
CA LEU A 28 5.61 1.17 7.47
C LEU A 28 4.76 1.60 6.28
N VAL A 29 5.26 2.55 5.50
CA VAL A 29 4.65 2.96 4.22
C VAL A 29 5.37 2.24 3.08
N VAL A 30 4.61 1.57 2.22
CA VAL A 30 5.13 0.72 1.15
C VAL A 30 4.52 1.14 -0.18
N PRO A 31 5.15 2.09 -0.91
CA PRO A 31 4.75 2.35 -2.29
C PRO A 31 5.14 1.18 -3.20
N ILE A 32 4.20 0.75 -4.04
CA ILE A 32 4.49 -0.19 -5.13
C ILE A 32 5.13 0.60 -6.27
N LEU A 33 6.37 0.26 -6.58
CA LEU A 33 7.13 0.93 -7.63
C LEU A 33 6.55 0.58 -9.00
N ARG A 34 6.52 1.54 -9.93
CA ARG A 34 6.96 2.96 -9.84
C ARG A 34 5.84 3.89 -9.36
N ALA A 35 4.60 3.63 -9.76
CA ALA A 35 3.46 4.54 -9.64
C ALA A 35 3.13 4.95 -8.20
N GLY A 36 3.29 4.04 -7.24
CA GLY A 36 3.06 4.31 -5.81
C GLY A 36 3.92 5.42 -5.22
N LEU A 37 5.07 5.74 -5.84
CA LEU A 37 5.93 6.86 -5.42
C LEU A 37 5.19 8.21 -5.48
N GLY A 38 4.28 8.38 -6.43
CA GLY A 38 3.49 9.60 -6.55
C GLY A 38 2.60 9.89 -5.33
N MET A 39 2.27 8.86 -4.54
CA MET A 39 1.47 9.00 -3.32
C MET A 39 2.32 9.16 -2.06
N LEU A 40 3.62 8.84 -2.12
CA LEU A 40 4.48 8.75 -0.95
C LEU A 40 4.62 10.07 -0.21
N GLU A 41 4.84 11.17 -0.90
CA GLU A 41 4.99 12.50 -0.28
C GLU A 41 3.74 12.89 0.53
N GLY A 42 2.56 12.67 -0.04
CA GLY A 42 1.29 12.92 0.66
C GLY A 42 1.16 12.10 1.93
N MET A 43 1.52 10.82 1.88
CA MET A 43 1.46 9.94 3.03
C MET A 43 2.48 10.33 4.12
N MET A 44 3.70 10.73 3.75
CA MET A 44 4.73 11.17 4.69
C MET A 44 4.40 12.51 5.36
N ARG A 45 3.58 13.35 4.73
CA ARG A 45 3.04 14.56 5.38
C ARG A 45 2.01 14.21 6.46
N LEU A 46 1.22 13.13 6.28
CA LEU A 46 0.22 12.68 7.26
C LEU A 46 0.85 11.92 8.43
N ILE A 47 1.87 11.09 8.17
CA ILE A 47 2.56 10.30 9.19
C ILE A 47 4.07 10.50 9.06
N PRO A 48 4.61 11.67 9.48
CA PRO A 48 6.02 12.02 9.24
C PRO A 48 7.03 11.10 9.93
N SER A 49 6.59 10.38 10.97
CA SER A 49 7.46 9.45 11.72
C SER A 49 7.43 8.02 11.20
N ALA A 50 6.62 7.72 10.17
CA ALA A 50 6.59 6.39 9.55
C ALA A 50 7.94 6.05 8.90
N GLU A 51 8.23 4.76 8.84
CA GLU A 51 9.32 4.24 8.02
C GLU A 51 8.82 3.96 6.60
N VAL A 52 9.74 3.96 5.63
CA VAL A 52 9.40 3.69 4.23
C VAL A 52 10.13 2.43 3.77
N GLY A 53 9.38 1.52 3.18
CA GLY A 53 9.92 0.38 2.46
C GLY A 53 9.50 0.43 1.00
N PHE A 54 10.15 -0.33 0.14
CA PHE A 54 9.88 -0.33 -1.30
C PHE A 54 9.66 -1.74 -1.80
N VAL A 55 8.65 -1.91 -2.64
CA VAL A 55 8.36 -3.14 -3.38
C VAL A 55 8.18 -2.77 -4.85
N GLY A 56 8.97 -3.40 -5.71
CA GLY A 56 8.80 -3.32 -7.16
C GLY A 56 8.13 -4.59 -7.65
N MET A 57 6.95 -4.45 -8.22
CA MET A 57 6.19 -5.54 -8.83
C MET A 57 6.15 -5.34 -10.33
N ALA A 58 6.44 -6.39 -11.08
CA ALA A 58 6.22 -6.46 -12.52
C ALA A 58 5.35 -7.68 -12.82
N ARG A 59 4.73 -7.67 -13.98
CA ARG A 59 4.08 -8.86 -14.50
C ARG A 59 5.10 -9.60 -15.35
N ASP A 60 5.29 -10.88 -15.06
CA ASP A 60 6.09 -11.76 -15.91
C ASP A 60 5.42 -11.87 -17.30
N GLU A 61 6.17 -11.63 -18.37
CA GLU A 61 5.62 -11.56 -19.75
C GLU A 61 5.11 -12.91 -20.24
N GLU A 62 5.69 -14.02 -19.79
CA GLU A 62 5.32 -15.38 -20.22
C GLU A 62 4.21 -15.97 -19.37
N THR A 63 4.34 -15.87 -18.04
CA THR A 63 3.41 -16.50 -17.09
C THR A 63 2.27 -15.59 -16.66
N LEU A 64 2.37 -14.28 -16.92
CA LEU A 64 1.46 -13.22 -16.47
C LEU A 64 1.31 -13.14 -14.93
N GLN A 65 2.19 -13.82 -14.20
CA GLN A 65 2.19 -13.81 -12.74
C GLN A 65 2.92 -12.58 -12.19
N PRO A 66 2.48 -12.06 -11.03
CA PRO A 66 3.21 -11.00 -10.34
C PRO A 66 4.61 -11.47 -9.94
N MET A 67 5.64 -10.74 -10.33
CA MET A 67 7.02 -10.98 -9.96
C MET A 67 7.59 -9.76 -9.24
N THR A 68 8.27 -9.99 -8.11
CA THR A 68 8.99 -8.94 -7.38
C THR A 68 10.36 -8.74 -8.00
N TYR A 69 10.62 -7.57 -8.59
CA TYR A 69 11.92 -7.21 -9.16
C TYR A 69 12.77 -6.32 -8.24
N ALA A 70 12.16 -5.67 -7.28
CA ALA A 70 12.87 -4.84 -6.30
C ALA A 70 12.23 -4.97 -4.92
N GLU A 71 13.09 -5.02 -3.91
CA GLU A 71 12.65 -5.15 -2.54
C GLU A 71 13.59 -4.42 -1.59
N ARG A 72 13.03 -3.54 -0.77
CA ARG A 72 13.74 -2.92 0.36
C ARG A 72 12.79 -2.80 1.54
N LEU A 73 12.66 -3.88 2.30
CA LEU A 73 11.79 -4.00 3.47
C LEU A 73 12.55 -4.55 4.66
N PRO A 74 12.12 -4.28 5.91
CA PRO A 74 12.59 -5.02 7.08
C PRO A 74 12.33 -6.52 6.91
N LYS A 75 13.22 -7.34 7.46
CA LYS A 75 13.07 -8.80 7.39
C LYS A 75 11.89 -9.31 8.19
N ASP A 76 11.59 -8.66 9.31
CA ASP A 76 10.51 -8.97 10.24
C ASP A 76 9.58 -7.75 10.35
N LEU A 77 8.29 -7.96 10.09
CA LEU A 77 7.23 -6.97 10.16
C LEU A 77 6.24 -7.26 11.30
N SER A 78 6.58 -8.16 12.22
CA SER A 78 5.73 -8.55 13.34
C SER A 78 5.29 -7.34 14.17
N GLY A 79 3.98 -7.26 14.44
CA GLY A 79 3.36 -6.15 15.15
C GLY A 79 3.29 -4.83 14.36
N ARG A 80 3.66 -4.83 13.10
CA ARG A 80 3.78 -3.64 12.28
C ARG A 80 2.52 -3.38 11.45
N GLN A 81 2.02 -2.17 11.55
CA GLN A 81 0.97 -1.67 10.67
C GLN A 81 1.60 -1.19 9.35
N CYS A 82 1.14 -1.74 8.21
CA CYS A 82 1.64 -1.43 6.88
C CYS A 82 0.61 -0.65 6.06
N TYR A 83 1.04 0.41 5.39
CA TYR A 83 0.26 1.18 4.43
C TYR A 83 0.83 0.96 3.04
N VAL A 84 0.09 0.27 2.18
CA VAL A 84 0.48 -0.01 0.80
C VAL A 84 -0.11 1.06 -0.10
N LEU A 85 0.72 1.67 -0.95
CA LEU A 85 0.33 2.73 -1.86
C LEU A 85 0.41 2.22 -3.30
N ASP A 86 -0.73 2.14 -3.97
CA ASP A 86 -0.85 1.78 -5.37
C ASP A 86 -1.97 2.62 -6.01
N PRO A 87 -1.66 3.58 -6.90
CA PRO A 87 -2.67 4.49 -7.41
C PRO A 87 -3.78 3.81 -8.22
N MET A 88 -3.51 2.66 -8.85
CA MET A 88 -4.41 2.03 -9.82
C MET A 88 -4.69 0.57 -9.47
N LEU A 89 -5.83 0.31 -8.85
CA LEU A 89 -6.29 -1.06 -8.63
C LEU A 89 -7.03 -1.57 -9.89
N ALA A 90 -6.26 -1.99 -10.88
CA ALA A 90 -6.77 -2.55 -12.13
C ALA A 90 -7.12 -4.05 -11.97
N THR A 91 -6.17 -4.95 -12.19
CA THR A 91 -6.41 -6.41 -12.06
C THR A 91 -6.30 -6.92 -10.63
N GLY A 92 -5.68 -6.15 -9.72
CA GLY A 92 -5.46 -6.51 -8.33
C GLY A 92 -4.24 -7.40 -8.05
N GLY A 93 -3.53 -7.85 -9.10
CA GLY A 93 -2.41 -8.77 -8.94
C GLY A 93 -1.23 -8.17 -8.17
N SER A 94 -0.76 -6.96 -8.54
CA SER A 94 0.37 -6.30 -7.88
C SER A 94 0.07 -5.97 -6.42
N LEU A 95 -1.13 -5.43 -6.16
CA LEU A 95 -1.55 -5.11 -4.80
C LEU A 95 -1.69 -6.37 -3.94
N GLY A 96 -2.38 -7.40 -4.46
CA GLY A 96 -2.56 -8.68 -3.76
C GLY A 96 -1.24 -9.39 -3.47
N GLY A 97 -0.36 -9.48 -4.47
CA GLY A 97 0.99 -10.05 -4.29
C GLY A 97 1.84 -9.29 -3.27
N THR A 98 1.72 -7.95 -3.23
CA THR A 98 2.41 -7.14 -2.22
C THR A 98 1.86 -7.43 -0.82
N VAL A 99 0.53 -7.49 -0.65
CA VAL A 99 -0.10 -7.82 0.64
C VAL A 99 0.35 -9.20 1.12
N GLU A 100 0.28 -10.22 0.28
CA GLU A 100 0.72 -11.57 0.62
C GLU A 100 2.20 -11.60 1.05
N PHE A 101 3.05 -10.86 0.36
CA PHE A 101 4.46 -10.74 0.67
C PHE A 101 4.71 -10.09 2.05
N LEU A 102 3.96 -9.04 2.42
CA LEU A 102 4.05 -8.40 3.73
C LEU A 102 3.55 -9.32 4.86
N VAL A 103 2.45 -10.04 4.62
CA VAL A 103 1.91 -11.03 5.58
C VAL A 103 2.90 -12.15 5.85
N ARG A 104 3.56 -12.68 4.84
CA ARG A 104 4.62 -13.70 5.00
C ARG A 104 5.80 -13.22 5.85
N ARG A 105 5.98 -11.90 5.99
CA ARG A 105 6.99 -11.27 6.87
C ARG A 105 6.47 -10.89 8.25
N GLY A 106 5.23 -11.23 8.55
CA GLY A 106 4.65 -11.01 9.86
C GLY A 106 3.90 -9.70 10.04
N ALA A 107 3.58 -8.96 8.95
CA ALA A 107 2.70 -7.81 9.06
C ALA A 107 1.35 -8.22 9.65
N ASP A 108 0.88 -7.52 10.68
CA ASP A 108 -0.32 -7.88 11.43
C ASP A 108 -1.54 -7.01 11.10
N HIS A 109 -1.35 -5.96 10.31
CA HIS A 109 -2.42 -5.09 9.83
C HIS A 109 -1.99 -4.35 8.57
N ILE A 110 -2.81 -4.42 7.53
CA ILE A 110 -2.49 -3.81 6.24
C ILE A 110 -3.64 -2.89 5.80
N THR A 111 -3.27 -1.69 5.39
CA THR A 111 -4.18 -0.73 4.76
C THR A 111 -3.67 -0.41 3.36
N CYS A 112 -4.43 -0.75 2.35
CA CYS A 112 -4.16 -0.45 0.95
C CYS A 112 -4.86 0.84 0.56
N LEU A 113 -4.13 1.76 -0.07
CA LEU A 113 -4.63 3.06 -0.52
C LEU A 113 -4.50 3.14 -2.04
N CYS A 114 -5.64 3.31 -2.73
CA CYS A 114 -5.71 3.46 -4.18
C CYS A 114 -6.42 4.75 -4.56
N ILE A 115 -6.06 5.33 -5.71
CA ILE A 115 -6.74 6.51 -6.24
C ILE A 115 -7.94 6.06 -7.08
N LEU A 116 -7.73 5.16 -8.03
CA LEU A 116 -8.78 4.56 -8.86
C LEU A 116 -8.79 3.05 -8.75
N ALA A 117 -9.97 2.46 -8.91
CA ALA A 117 -10.15 1.02 -8.99
C ALA A 117 -11.18 0.66 -10.06
N ALA A 118 -11.07 -0.55 -10.60
CA ALA A 118 -12.13 -1.21 -11.33
C ALA A 118 -12.83 -2.26 -10.45
N PRO A 119 -14.12 -2.55 -10.68
CA PRO A 119 -14.86 -3.56 -9.93
C PRO A 119 -14.19 -4.94 -9.95
N GLU A 120 -13.64 -5.33 -11.10
CA GLU A 120 -12.92 -6.60 -11.29
C GLU A 120 -11.68 -6.68 -10.41
N GLY A 121 -10.93 -5.56 -10.30
CA GLY A 121 -9.75 -5.46 -9.44
C GLY A 121 -10.08 -5.61 -7.97
N ILE A 122 -11.16 -4.98 -7.52
CA ILE A 122 -11.64 -5.10 -6.13
C ILE A 122 -12.03 -6.55 -5.84
N GLU A 123 -12.77 -7.18 -6.74
CA GLU A 123 -13.23 -8.57 -6.54
C GLU A 123 -12.04 -9.55 -6.54
N ASN A 124 -11.08 -9.38 -7.44
CA ASN A 124 -9.86 -10.19 -7.47
C ASN A 124 -9.01 -9.97 -6.21
N PHE A 125 -8.82 -8.73 -5.81
CA PHE A 125 -8.09 -8.40 -4.59
C PHE A 125 -8.75 -9.05 -3.35
N ARG A 126 -10.08 -8.96 -3.23
CA ARG A 126 -10.82 -9.62 -2.14
C ARG A 126 -10.60 -11.14 -2.11
N LYS A 127 -10.54 -11.79 -3.27
CA LYS A 127 -10.24 -13.23 -3.35
C LYS A 127 -8.84 -13.54 -2.87
N LEU A 128 -7.85 -12.76 -3.32
CA LEU A 128 -6.45 -12.93 -2.94
C LEU A 128 -6.19 -12.77 -1.44
N VAL A 129 -6.87 -11.83 -0.78
CA VAL A 129 -6.64 -11.53 0.64
C VAL A 129 -7.59 -12.28 1.59
N ARG A 130 -8.61 -12.96 1.07
CA ARG A 130 -9.65 -13.66 1.89
C ARG A 130 -9.06 -14.66 2.86
N ASP A 131 -8.06 -15.42 2.42
CA ASP A 131 -7.50 -16.54 3.17
C ASP A 131 -6.27 -16.11 3.99
N LEU A 132 -5.95 -14.79 3.97
CA LEU A 132 -4.90 -14.24 4.81
C LEU A 132 -5.49 -13.95 6.20
N ASP A 133 -4.89 -14.53 7.24
CA ASP A 133 -5.31 -14.35 8.63
C ASP A 133 -4.80 -13.01 9.21
N VAL A 134 -5.03 -11.91 8.44
CA VAL A 134 -4.60 -10.56 8.79
C VAL A 134 -5.67 -9.54 8.38
N PRO A 135 -6.06 -8.61 9.25
CA PRO A 135 -6.93 -7.51 8.86
C PRO A 135 -6.34 -6.72 7.69
N CYS A 136 -7.06 -6.70 6.57
CA CYS A 136 -6.67 -5.97 5.37
C CYS A 136 -7.79 -5.01 4.96
N HIS A 137 -7.50 -3.70 5.01
CA HIS A 137 -8.42 -2.64 4.61
C HIS A 137 -8.04 -2.10 3.23
N LEU A 138 -9.01 -1.97 2.35
CA LEU A 138 -8.86 -1.33 1.05
C LEU A 138 -9.62 0.00 1.05
N ILE A 139 -8.91 1.08 0.77
CA ILE A 139 -9.46 2.44 0.64
C ILE A 139 -9.21 2.90 -0.78
N VAL A 140 -10.28 3.25 -1.49
CA VAL A 140 -10.25 3.70 -2.88
C VAL A 140 -10.91 5.07 -2.96
N ALA A 141 -10.28 6.03 -3.63
CA ALA A 141 -10.84 7.38 -3.77
C ALA A 141 -11.92 7.46 -4.86
N GLY A 142 -11.80 6.67 -5.94
CA GLY A 142 -12.78 6.59 -7.02
C GLY A 142 -12.91 5.19 -7.59
N LEU A 143 -14.14 4.83 -7.98
CA LEU A 143 -14.45 3.59 -8.67
C LEU A 143 -14.86 3.92 -10.11
N ASP A 144 -14.16 3.36 -11.07
CA ASP A 144 -14.45 3.47 -12.50
C ASP A 144 -15.24 2.25 -13.01
N ASP A 145 -15.62 2.27 -14.29
CA ASP A 145 -16.66 1.37 -14.82
C ASP A 145 -16.20 -0.09 -14.92
N HIS A 146 -15.04 -0.33 -15.56
CA HIS A 146 -14.58 -1.69 -15.86
C HIS A 146 -13.10 -1.71 -16.28
N LEU A 147 -12.57 -2.90 -16.58
CA LEU A 147 -11.28 -3.07 -17.28
C LEU A 147 -11.50 -3.33 -18.76
N ASP A 148 -10.66 -2.75 -19.60
CA ASP A 148 -10.60 -3.09 -21.02
C ASP A 148 -9.92 -4.47 -21.28
N GLU A 149 -9.82 -4.87 -22.54
CA GLU A 149 -9.19 -6.13 -22.96
C GLU A 149 -7.70 -6.25 -22.63
N HIS A 150 -7.04 -5.12 -22.38
CA HIS A 150 -5.63 -5.05 -21.99
C HIS A 150 -5.44 -4.93 -20.48
N GLY A 151 -6.54 -4.87 -19.71
CA GLY A 151 -6.53 -4.73 -18.26
C GLY A 151 -6.33 -3.29 -17.76
N TYR A 152 -6.58 -2.28 -18.59
CA TYR A 152 -6.63 -0.88 -18.16
C TYR A 152 -8.01 -0.50 -17.65
N ILE A 153 -8.01 0.38 -16.66
CA ILE A 153 -9.25 0.94 -16.08
C ILE A 153 -9.90 1.89 -17.09
N VAL A 154 -11.20 1.77 -17.29
CA VAL A 154 -12.01 2.62 -18.19
C VAL A 154 -13.08 3.36 -17.37
N PRO A 155 -13.20 4.71 -17.50
CA PRO A 155 -12.43 5.63 -18.33
C PRO A 155 -10.96 5.78 -17.92
N GLY A 156 -10.63 5.61 -16.65
CA GLY A 156 -9.28 5.57 -16.12
C GLY A 156 -8.37 6.73 -16.54
N LEU A 157 -7.05 6.45 -16.52
CA LEU A 157 -6.02 7.41 -16.94
C LEU A 157 -4.82 6.74 -17.65
N GLY A 158 -4.95 5.47 -18.05
CA GLY A 158 -3.84 4.69 -18.62
C GLY A 158 -2.85 4.22 -17.56
N ASP A 159 -1.55 4.07 -17.92
CA ASP A 159 -0.50 3.69 -16.96
C ASP A 159 -0.07 4.89 -16.11
N ALA A 160 -0.27 4.77 -14.79
CA ALA A 160 0.07 5.84 -13.85
C ALA A 160 1.59 6.04 -13.71
N GLY A 161 2.38 4.98 -13.81
CA GLY A 161 3.83 5.06 -13.74
C GLY A 161 4.42 5.82 -14.93
N ASP A 162 3.96 5.50 -16.12
CA ASP A 162 4.40 6.16 -17.35
C ASP A 162 3.96 7.63 -17.39
N ARG A 163 2.77 7.94 -16.91
CA ARG A 163 2.30 9.33 -16.83
C ARG A 163 3.08 10.18 -15.83
N LEU A 164 3.55 9.57 -14.72
CA LEU A 164 4.33 10.27 -13.70
C LEU A 164 5.81 10.42 -14.06
N TYR A 165 6.38 9.40 -14.70
CA TYR A 165 7.84 9.27 -14.83
C TYR A 165 8.33 9.08 -16.26
N GLY A 166 7.43 9.05 -17.23
CA GLY A 166 7.75 8.74 -18.61
C GLY A 166 7.88 7.23 -18.87
N LEU A 167 7.91 6.86 -20.14
CA LEU A 167 8.10 5.48 -20.58
C LEU A 167 9.52 5.01 -20.21
N ALA A 168 9.61 3.80 -19.70
CA ALA A 168 10.88 3.09 -19.63
C ALA A 168 11.14 2.44 -20.99
N GLU A 169 12.18 2.86 -21.71
CA GLU A 169 12.68 2.19 -22.92
C GLU A 169 13.53 0.96 -22.53
#